data_69f6bc8981d06dd06936d8e23da921b5
#
_entry.id   69f6bc8981d06dd06936d8e23da921b5
#
_cell.length_a   1.000
_cell.length_b   1.000
_cell.length_c   1.000
_cell.angle_alpha   90.00
_cell.angle_beta   90.00
_cell.angle_gamma   90.00
#
_symmetry.space_group_name_H-M   'P 1'
#
loop_
_entity.id
_entity.type
_entity.pdbx_description
1 polymer ?
#
loop_
_entity_poly.entity_id
_entity_poly.type
_entity_poly.pdbx_seq_one_letter_code
_entity_poly.pdbx_strand_id
1 'polypeptide(L)'
;MARPKTFDTGVALDAAVRVFWERGYEATSIQDLVDALGVNRASLYATFGDKAKLFEAAMDRYLEATQTGAASHLRPPHAGREAVAGYLQALVDQASRTDVPQGCLLLNTAATCTTAPPAVLAKASDSLRKTEEALHAALRRDPALASRKDLRPLARFFAAQAHGLAMLARTGAKPSALREAATVALRVLDGAPTARS
;
A
#
# COMPACT_ATOMS: atom_id res chain seq x y z
N MET A 1 17.00 34.15 -22.14
CA MET A 1 16.73 32.74 -21.73
C MET A 1 15.78 32.77 -20.56
N ALA A 2 14.56 32.24 -20.69
CA ALA A 2 13.61 32.16 -19.58
C ALA A 2 14.12 31.16 -18.55
N ARG A 3 14.24 31.59 -17.28
CA ARG A 3 14.60 30.75 -16.13
C ARG A 3 13.56 29.61 -16.04
N PRO A 4 13.99 28.33 -15.96
CA PRO A 4 13.04 27.23 -15.77
C PRO A 4 12.18 27.53 -14.54
N LYS A 5 10.84 27.49 -14.66
CA LYS A 5 9.97 27.54 -13.49
C LYS A 5 10.30 26.32 -12.64
N THR A 6 10.94 26.55 -11.49
CA THR A 6 11.16 25.53 -10.47
C THR A 6 9.80 25.16 -9.91
N PHE A 7 9.30 23.97 -10.24
CA PHE A 7 8.10 23.40 -9.62
C PHE A 7 8.51 22.60 -8.38
N ASP A 8 7.59 22.45 -7.44
CA ASP A 8 7.80 21.63 -6.26
C ASP A 8 7.79 20.13 -6.67
N THR A 9 8.95 19.49 -6.50
CA THR A 9 9.14 18.08 -6.87
C THR A 9 8.30 17.14 -6.00
N GLY A 10 8.03 17.50 -4.74
CA GLY A 10 7.18 16.70 -3.84
C GLY A 10 5.73 16.71 -4.31
N VAL A 11 5.18 17.89 -4.62
CA VAL A 11 3.83 18.06 -5.16
C VAL A 11 3.69 17.33 -6.50
N ALA A 12 4.70 17.42 -7.36
CA ALA A 12 4.72 16.73 -8.63
C ALA A 12 4.72 15.19 -8.45
N LEU A 13 5.51 14.67 -7.49
CA LEU A 13 5.51 13.23 -7.18
C LEU A 13 4.16 12.76 -6.62
N ASP A 14 3.51 13.55 -5.76
CA ASP A 14 2.18 13.21 -5.25
C ASP A 14 1.14 13.14 -6.39
N ALA A 15 1.22 14.05 -7.36
CA ALA A 15 0.39 14.00 -8.56
C ALA A 15 0.72 12.77 -9.44
N ALA A 16 2.01 12.46 -9.63
CA ALA A 16 2.42 11.28 -10.38
C ALA A 16 1.94 9.98 -9.71
N VAL A 17 2.02 9.87 -8.39
CA VAL A 17 1.48 8.75 -7.61
C VAL A 17 0.01 8.55 -7.94
N ARG A 18 -0.81 9.62 -7.94
CA ARG A 18 -2.24 9.53 -8.26
C ARG A 18 -2.48 9.00 -9.65
N VAL A 19 -1.82 9.55 -10.66
CA VAL A 19 -1.98 9.13 -12.05
C VAL A 19 -1.65 7.64 -12.23
N PHE A 20 -0.50 7.21 -11.70
CA PHE A 20 -0.09 5.80 -11.79
C PHE A 20 -1.00 4.87 -10.98
N TRP A 21 -1.53 5.33 -9.85
CA TRP A 21 -2.44 4.54 -9.04
C TRP A 21 -3.80 4.33 -9.70
N GLU A 22 -4.33 5.37 -10.34
CA GLU A 22 -5.62 5.33 -11.05
C GLU A 22 -5.55 4.51 -12.33
N ARG A 23 -4.54 4.77 -13.18
CA ARG A 23 -4.44 4.24 -14.54
C ARG A 23 -3.51 3.05 -14.71
N GLY A 24 -2.58 2.87 -13.76
CA GLY A 24 -1.47 1.92 -13.89
C GLY A 24 -0.34 2.47 -14.75
N TYR A 25 0.80 1.77 -14.72
CA TYR A 25 2.02 2.19 -15.45
C TYR A 25 1.82 2.16 -16.98
N GLU A 26 1.28 1.07 -17.51
CA GLU A 26 1.19 0.85 -18.96
C GLU A 26 0.26 1.87 -19.64
N ALA A 27 -0.92 2.09 -19.08
CA ALA A 27 -1.92 2.99 -19.63
C ALA A 27 -1.62 4.48 -19.40
N THR A 28 -0.63 4.83 -18.58
CA THR A 28 -0.23 6.22 -18.34
C THR A 28 0.71 6.69 -19.42
N SER A 29 0.33 7.71 -20.19
CA SER A 29 1.20 8.37 -21.17
C SER A 29 2.06 9.47 -20.54
N ILE A 30 3.12 9.92 -21.23
CA ILE A 30 3.88 11.10 -20.81
C ILE A 30 3.01 12.35 -20.84
N GLN A 31 2.02 12.43 -21.74
CA GLN A 31 1.11 13.57 -21.80
C GLN A 31 0.21 13.63 -20.56
N ASP A 32 -0.33 12.50 -20.11
CA ASP A 32 -1.12 12.42 -18.88
C ASP A 32 -0.32 12.94 -17.66
N LEU A 33 0.98 12.59 -17.60
CA LEU A 33 1.86 13.05 -16.53
C LEU A 33 2.13 14.55 -16.64
N VAL A 34 2.44 15.06 -17.84
CA VAL A 34 2.65 16.49 -18.08
C VAL A 34 1.44 17.31 -17.64
N ASP A 35 0.23 16.88 -18.02
CA ASP A 35 -1.01 17.55 -17.70
C ASP A 35 -1.30 17.52 -16.19
N ALA A 36 -1.14 16.35 -15.56
CA ALA A 36 -1.41 16.17 -14.14
C ALA A 36 -0.39 16.90 -13.23
N LEU A 37 0.87 16.94 -13.64
CA LEU A 37 1.94 17.60 -12.88
C LEU A 37 1.97 19.13 -13.11
N GLY A 38 1.27 19.63 -14.15
CA GLY A 38 1.29 21.04 -14.51
C GLY A 38 2.66 21.54 -14.99
N VAL A 39 3.47 20.66 -15.57
CA VAL A 39 4.83 20.95 -16.05
C VAL A 39 4.93 20.74 -17.55
N ASN A 40 5.90 21.34 -18.21
CA ASN A 40 6.18 21.00 -19.60
C ASN A 40 7.02 19.70 -19.70
N ARG A 41 6.97 19.06 -20.86
CA ARG A 41 7.67 17.80 -21.13
C ARG A 41 9.19 17.89 -20.90
N ALA A 42 9.83 18.99 -21.27
CA ALA A 42 11.26 19.19 -21.09
C ALA A 42 11.63 19.25 -19.60
N SER A 43 10.84 19.96 -18.78
CA SER A 43 11.04 20.03 -17.33
C SER A 43 10.81 18.67 -16.65
N LEU A 44 9.83 17.89 -17.11
CA LEU A 44 9.60 16.53 -16.61
C LEU A 44 10.83 15.64 -16.85
N TYR A 45 11.33 15.60 -18.09
CA TYR A 45 12.50 14.80 -18.41
C TYR A 45 13.78 15.29 -17.72
N ALA A 46 13.97 16.62 -17.60
CA ALA A 46 15.12 17.18 -16.91
C ALA A 46 15.16 16.84 -15.41
N THR A 47 13.97 16.72 -14.77
CA THR A 47 13.86 16.47 -13.33
C THR A 47 13.85 14.98 -13.00
N PHE A 48 13.09 14.20 -13.73
CA PHE A 48 12.80 12.79 -13.40
C PHE A 48 13.44 11.78 -14.37
N GLY A 49 13.97 12.24 -15.49
CA GLY A 49 14.48 11.37 -16.54
C GLY A 49 13.37 10.87 -17.44
N ASP A 50 13.09 9.58 -17.38
CA ASP A 50 12.04 8.93 -18.20
C ASP A 50 10.83 8.51 -17.35
N LYS A 51 9.82 7.96 -18.02
CA LYS A 51 8.59 7.45 -17.36
C LYS A 51 8.92 6.37 -16.32
N ALA A 52 9.91 5.53 -16.59
CA ALA A 52 10.29 4.46 -15.68
C ALA A 52 10.88 5.02 -14.37
N LYS A 53 11.80 5.97 -14.47
CA LYS A 53 12.41 6.65 -13.31
C LYS A 53 11.39 7.46 -12.52
N LEU A 54 10.46 8.16 -13.20
CA LEU A 54 9.37 8.85 -12.53
C LEU A 54 8.47 7.86 -11.79
N PHE A 55 8.19 6.69 -12.39
CA PHE A 55 7.40 5.66 -11.72
C PHE A 55 8.12 5.07 -10.50
N GLU A 56 9.43 4.85 -10.59
CA GLU A 56 10.24 4.42 -9.43
C GLU A 56 10.18 5.44 -8.29
N ALA A 57 10.34 6.73 -8.60
CA ALA A 57 10.25 7.81 -7.61
C ALA A 57 8.84 7.93 -7.01
N ALA A 58 7.80 7.80 -7.82
CA ALA A 58 6.41 7.78 -7.37
C ALA A 58 6.12 6.57 -6.46
N MET A 59 6.71 5.41 -6.76
CA MET A 59 6.60 4.22 -5.93
C MET A 59 7.26 4.43 -4.56
N ASP A 60 8.45 5.04 -4.52
CA ASP A 60 9.13 5.36 -3.26
C ASP A 60 8.28 6.32 -2.42
N ARG A 61 7.71 7.35 -3.04
CA ARG A 61 6.81 8.31 -2.38
C ARG A 61 5.56 7.64 -1.81
N TYR A 62 4.96 6.71 -2.58
CA TYR A 62 3.82 5.92 -2.11
C TYR A 62 4.18 5.04 -0.91
N LEU A 63 5.35 4.39 -0.96
CA LEU A 63 5.83 3.54 0.15
C LEU A 63 6.06 4.34 1.43
N GLU A 64 6.62 5.54 1.35
CA GLU A 64 6.78 6.44 2.51
C GLU A 64 5.43 6.78 3.13
N ALA A 65 4.44 7.16 2.32
CA ALA A 65 3.10 7.46 2.79
C ALA A 65 2.41 6.25 3.46
N THR A 66 2.59 5.03 2.92
CA THR A 66 2.01 3.83 3.54
C THR A 66 2.65 3.48 4.88
N GLN A 67 3.95 3.76 5.07
CA GLN A 67 4.65 3.50 6.33
C GLN A 67 4.20 4.41 7.47
N THR A 68 3.82 5.65 7.18
CA THR A 68 3.28 6.61 8.15
C THR A 68 1.77 6.46 8.36
N GLY A 69 1.06 5.84 7.40
CA GLY A 69 -0.37 5.55 7.44
C GLY A 69 -0.69 4.23 8.16
N ALA A 70 -1.39 3.33 7.48
CA ALA A 70 -1.89 2.08 8.07
C ALA A 70 -0.81 1.23 8.74
N ALA A 71 0.38 1.12 8.15
CA ALA A 71 1.48 0.33 8.71
C ALA A 71 2.03 0.86 10.05
N SER A 72 1.72 2.10 10.43
CA SER A 72 2.11 2.65 11.74
C SER A 72 1.48 1.88 12.90
N HIS A 73 0.27 1.34 12.72
CA HIS A 73 -0.41 0.51 13.72
C HIS A 73 0.32 -0.81 14.00
N LEU A 74 1.20 -1.25 13.11
CA LEU A 74 2.00 -2.46 13.31
C LEU A 74 3.33 -2.21 14.06
N ARG A 75 3.60 -0.96 14.46
CA ARG A 75 4.82 -0.56 15.20
C ARG A 75 4.55 -0.46 16.70
N PRO A 76 5.61 -0.55 17.54
CA PRO A 76 5.46 -0.26 18.96
C PRO A 76 4.83 1.14 19.19
N PRO A 77 3.99 1.31 20.23
CA PRO A 77 3.70 0.36 21.30
C PRO A 77 2.61 -0.67 20.97
N HIS A 78 1.95 -0.59 19.81
CA HIS A 78 0.83 -1.46 19.47
C HIS A 78 1.26 -2.93 19.37
N ALA A 79 0.42 -3.85 19.83
CA ALA A 79 0.70 -5.27 19.92
C ALA A 79 -0.55 -6.13 19.63
N GLY A 80 -0.33 -7.36 19.25
CA GLY A 80 -1.36 -8.39 19.15
C GLY A 80 -2.58 -8.01 18.31
N ARG A 81 -3.73 -8.29 18.91
CA ARG A 81 -5.04 -8.02 18.28
C ARG A 81 -5.27 -6.53 18.02
N GLU A 82 -4.88 -5.66 18.95
CA GLU A 82 -5.03 -4.20 18.80
C GLU A 82 -4.27 -3.68 17.58
N ALA A 83 -3.01 -4.09 17.42
CA ALA A 83 -2.18 -3.68 16.29
C ALA A 83 -2.79 -4.11 14.94
N VAL A 84 -3.24 -5.38 14.86
CA VAL A 84 -3.87 -5.92 13.65
C VAL A 84 -5.20 -5.22 13.36
N ALA A 85 -6.01 -4.98 14.39
CA ALA A 85 -7.30 -4.29 14.25
C ALA A 85 -7.11 -2.86 13.76
N GLY A 86 -6.19 -2.11 14.34
CA GLY A 86 -5.84 -0.75 13.91
C GLY A 86 -5.35 -0.72 12.47
N TYR A 87 -4.50 -1.66 12.08
CA TYR A 87 -4.01 -1.78 10.70
C TYR A 87 -5.15 -2.03 9.71
N LEU A 88 -6.01 -3.03 9.95
CA LEU A 88 -7.13 -3.35 9.06
C LEU A 88 -8.16 -2.20 9.02
N GLN A 89 -8.44 -1.56 10.16
CA GLN A 89 -9.35 -0.42 10.23
C GLN A 89 -8.82 0.76 9.40
N ALA A 90 -7.53 1.07 9.49
CA ALA A 90 -6.91 2.13 8.71
C ALA A 90 -7.01 1.87 7.19
N LEU A 91 -6.93 0.62 6.75
CA LEU A 91 -7.16 0.25 5.34
C LEU A 91 -8.63 0.46 4.93
N VAL A 92 -9.59 0.14 5.80
CA VAL A 92 -11.02 0.38 5.56
C VAL A 92 -11.30 1.88 5.50
N ASP A 93 -10.71 2.67 6.39
CA ASP A 93 -10.86 4.13 6.43
C ASP A 93 -10.27 4.78 5.17
N GLN A 94 -9.11 4.30 4.72
CA GLN A 94 -8.54 4.74 3.44
C GLN A 94 -9.47 4.41 2.26
N ALA A 95 -10.07 3.23 2.24
CA ALA A 95 -11.03 2.83 1.22
C ALA A 95 -12.35 3.63 1.26
N SER A 96 -12.62 4.32 2.36
CA SER A 96 -13.79 5.20 2.50
C SER A 96 -13.55 6.62 1.98
N ARG A 97 -12.30 6.96 1.65
CA ARG A 97 -11.92 8.27 1.13
C ARG A 97 -12.25 8.38 -0.35
N THR A 98 -12.73 9.55 -0.75
CA THR A 98 -13.05 9.87 -2.15
C THR A 98 -11.98 10.74 -2.83
N ASP A 99 -11.05 11.25 -2.03
CA ASP A 99 -9.98 12.15 -2.47
C ASP A 99 -8.68 11.42 -2.86
N VAL A 100 -8.65 10.09 -2.72
CA VAL A 100 -7.52 9.23 -3.12
C VAL A 100 -7.98 8.06 -4.00
N PRO A 101 -7.13 7.55 -4.91
CA PRO A 101 -7.46 6.38 -5.69
C PRO A 101 -7.69 5.16 -4.80
N GLN A 102 -8.58 4.28 -5.22
CA GLN A 102 -8.95 3.09 -4.46
C GLN A 102 -7.97 1.92 -4.69
N GLY A 103 -7.85 1.06 -3.69
CA GLY A 103 -6.98 -0.11 -3.73
C GLY A 103 -5.55 0.18 -3.27
N CYS A 104 -4.59 -0.57 -3.79
CA CYS A 104 -3.18 -0.47 -3.45
C CYS A 104 -2.33 -0.39 -4.72
N LEU A 105 -1.54 0.67 -4.89
CA LEU A 105 -0.67 0.85 -6.05
C LEU A 105 0.31 -0.33 -6.22
N LEU A 106 0.87 -0.84 -5.12
CA LEU A 106 1.80 -1.98 -5.15
C LEU A 106 1.16 -3.24 -5.70
N LEU A 107 -0.02 -3.59 -5.17
CA LEU A 107 -0.75 -4.79 -5.61
C LEU A 107 -1.20 -4.66 -7.07
N ASN A 108 -1.70 -3.47 -7.43
CA ASN A 108 -2.09 -3.21 -8.82
C ASN A 108 -0.90 -3.39 -9.76
N THR A 109 0.26 -2.82 -9.41
CA THR A 109 1.49 -2.96 -10.21
C THR A 109 1.93 -4.42 -10.30
N ALA A 110 2.01 -5.12 -9.18
CA ALA A 110 2.47 -6.52 -9.14
C ALA A 110 1.53 -7.48 -9.89
N ALA A 111 0.21 -7.22 -9.86
CA ALA A 111 -0.79 -8.10 -10.44
C ALA A 111 -1.06 -7.87 -11.94
N THR A 112 -0.90 -6.64 -12.43
CA THR A 112 -1.38 -6.28 -13.77
C THR A 112 -0.31 -5.72 -14.70
N CYS A 113 0.85 -5.32 -14.17
CA CYS A 113 1.87 -4.67 -14.98
C CYS A 113 2.93 -5.68 -15.44
N THR A 114 2.92 -6.00 -16.72
CA THR A 114 3.90 -6.91 -17.33
C THR A 114 5.17 -6.20 -17.78
N THR A 115 5.11 -4.87 -17.95
CA THR A 115 6.20 -4.03 -18.46
C THR A 115 6.77 -3.06 -17.39
N ALA A 116 6.37 -3.22 -16.13
CA ALA A 116 6.93 -2.41 -15.04
C ALA A 116 8.44 -2.62 -14.94
N PRO A 117 9.20 -1.56 -14.63
CA PRO A 117 10.62 -1.69 -14.37
C PRO A 117 10.90 -2.77 -13.32
N PRO A 118 11.89 -3.66 -13.52
CA PRO A 118 12.20 -4.73 -12.56
C PRO A 118 12.44 -4.22 -11.13
N ALA A 119 13.03 -3.02 -10.99
CA ALA A 119 13.23 -2.37 -9.71
C ALA A 119 11.91 -2.08 -8.98
N VAL A 120 10.85 -1.68 -9.71
CA VAL A 120 9.52 -1.41 -9.14
C VAL A 120 8.86 -2.71 -8.69
N LEU A 121 8.95 -3.78 -9.48
CA LEU A 121 8.43 -5.11 -9.10
C LEU A 121 9.13 -5.64 -7.86
N ALA A 122 10.46 -5.47 -7.77
CA ALA A 122 11.23 -5.86 -6.59
C ALA A 122 10.78 -5.06 -5.34
N LYS A 123 10.60 -3.74 -5.47
CA LYS A 123 10.08 -2.88 -4.38
C LYS A 123 8.69 -3.32 -3.92
N ALA A 124 7.79 -3.66 -4.86
CA ALA A 124 6.46 -4.14 -4.54
C ALA A 124 6.52 -5.45 -3.74
N SER A 125 7.26 -6.44 -4.23
CA SER A 125 7.44 -7.73 -3.56
C SER A 125 8.07 -7.59 -2.17
N ASP A 126 9.10 -6.75 -2.03
CA ASP A 126 9.76 -6.49 -0.75
C ASP A 126 8.81 -5.81 0.25
N SER A 127 7.99 -4.87 -0.21
CA SER A 127 6.99 -4.22 0.65
C SER A 127 5.92 -5.19 1.15
N LEU A 128 5.44 -6.10 0.28
CA LEU A 128 4.48 -7.13 0.69
C LEU A 128 5.08 -8.05 1.76
N ARG A 129 6.34 -8.47 1.57
CA ARG A 129 7.08 -9.27 2.55
C ARG A 129 7.26 -8.50 3.88
N LYS A 130 7.64 -7.23 3.83
CA LYS A 130 7.78 -6.37 5.03
C LYS A 130 6.46 -6.22 5.80
N THR A 131 5.33 -6.20 5.11
CA THR A 131 4.00 -6.19 5.76
C THR A 131 3.75 -7.48 6.54
N GLU A 132 4.04 -8.66 5.99
CA GLU A 132 3.95 -9.93 6.72
C GLU A 132 4.88 -9.94 7.95
N GLU A 133 6.10 -9.44 7.80
CA GLU A 133 7.06 -9.35 8.90
C GLU A 133 6.60 -8.40 10.02
N ALA A 134 6.05 -7.24 9.65
CA ALA A 134 5.52 -6.27 10.61
C ALA A 134 4.31 -6.84 11.37
N LEU A 135 3.39 -7.52 10.70
CA LEU A 135 2.28 -8.25 11.31
C LEU A 135 2.78 -9.34 12.27
N HIS A 136 3.75 -10.14 11.84
CA HIS A 136 4.35 -11.15 12.71
C HIS A 136 5.01 -10.54 13.95
N ALA A 137 5.76 -9.47 13.79
CA ALA A 137 6.38 -8.75 14.90
C ALA A 137 5.33 -8.16 15.86
N ALA A 138 4.24 -7.60 15.34
CA ALA A 138 3.14 -7.06 16.14
C ALA A 138 2.45 -8.17 16.96
N LEU A 139 2.15 -9.31 16.35
CA LEU A 139 1.55 -10.47 17.03
C LEU A 139 2.47 -11.00 18.13
N ARG A 140 3.78 -11.10 17.87
CA ARG A 140 4.76 -11.57 18.87
C ARG A 140 4.92 -10.65 20.09
N ARG A 141 4.61 -9.38 19.97
CA ARG A 141 4.70 -8.43 21.09
C ARG A 141 3.59 -8.60 22.11
N ASP A 142 2.53 -9.33 21.80
CA ASP A 142 1.41 -9.57 22.71
C ASP A 142 1.69 -10.77 23.62
N PRO A 143 1.84 -10.57 24.95
CA PRO A 143 2.03 -11.68 25.88
C PRO A 143 0.90 -12.70 25.86
N ALA A 144 -0.33 -12.30 25.57
CA ALA A 144 -1.49 -13.20 25.48
C ALA A 144 -1.37 -14.19 24.29
N LEU A 145 -0.58 -13.85 23.28
CA LEU A 145 -0.33 -14.70 22.11
C LEU A 145 1.01 -15.46 22.21
N ALA A 146 1.80 -15.27 23.25
CA ALA A 146 3.17 -15.80 23.36
C ALA A 146 3.25 -17.33 23.27
N SER A 147 2.21 -18.04 23.71
CA SER A 147 2.14 -19.52 23.66
C SER A 147 1.72 -20.06 22.28
N ARG A 148 1.25 -19.23 21.37
CA ARG A 148 0.78 -19.65 20.05
C ARG A 148 1.96 -20.04 19.14
N LYS A 149 1.86 -21.19 18.50
CA LYS A 149 2.88 -21.69 17.54
C LYS A 149 2.60 -21.25 16.10
N ASP A 150 1.42 -20.67 15.84
CA ASP A 150 0.92 -20.33 14.53
C ASP A 150 1.02 -18.82 14.19
N LEU A 151 1.84 -18.05 14.89
CA LEU A 151 1.96 -16.60 14.68
C LEU A 151 2.41 -16.22 13.26
N ARG A 152 3.29 -17.01 12.65
CA ARG A 152 3.72 -16.78 11.26
C ARG A 152 2.59 -17.09 10.26
N PRO A 153 1.88 -18.23 10.32
CA PRO A 153 0.65 -18.44 9.56
C PRO A 153 -0.41 -17.35 9.74
N LEU A 154 -0.62 -16.88 10.97
CA LEU A 154 -1.54 -15.78 11.25
C LEU A 154 -1.11 -14.46 10.58
N ALA A 155 0.17 -14.11 10.64
CA ALA A 155 0.69 -12.91 9.97
C ALA A 155 0.46 -12.99 8.46
N ARG A 156 0.69 -14.14 7.85
CA ARG A 156 0.42 -14.39 6.42
C ARG A 156 -1.07 -14.30 6.10
N PHE A 157 -1.93 -14.86 6.95
CA PHE A 157 -3.37 -14.73 6.81
C PHE A 157 -3.81 -13.26 6.83
N PHE A 158 -3.34 -12.46 7.80
CA PHE A 158 -3.71 -11.04 7.88
C PHE A 158 -3.12 -10.20 6.74
N ALA A 159 -1.92 -10.53 6.25
CA ALA A 159 -1.38 -9.91 5.04
C ALA A 159 -2.29 -10.20 3.83
N ALA A 160 -2.74 -11.45 3.66
CA ALA A 160 -3.68 -11.81 2.60
C ALA A 160 -5.04 -11.10 2.76
N GLN A 161 -5.56 -10.96 4.00
CA GLN A 161 -6.78 -10.19 4.24
C GLN A 161 -6.61 -8.71 3.87
N ALA A 162 -5.50 -8.08 4.24
CA ALA A 162 -5.20 -6.69 3.88
C ALA A 162 -5.18 -6.50 2.35
N HIS A 163 -4.56 -7.42 1.63
CA HIS A 163 -4.55 -7.43 0.15
C HIS A 163 -5.96 -7.62 -0.44
N GLY A 164 -6.74 -8.53 0.14
CA GLY A 164 -8.14 -8.76 -0.25
C GLY A 164 -8.99 -7.50 -0.07
N LEU A 165 -8.88 -6.83 1.07
CA LEU A 165 -9.59 -5.56 1.34
C LEU A 165 -9.23 -4.49 0.31
N ALA A 166 -7.94 -4.33 -0.03
CA ALA A 166 -7.49 -3.37 -1.03
C ALA A 166 -8.06 -3.69 -2.43
N MET A 167 -8.12 -4.97 -2.79
CA MET A 167 -8.70 -5.39 -4.07
C MET A 167 -10.22 -5.17 -4.11
N LEU A 168 -10.94 -5.52 -3.04
CA LEU A 168 -12.37 -5.27 -2.92
C LEU A 168 -12.69 -3.77 -2.99
N ALA A 169 -11.90 -2.93 -2.33
CA ALA A 169 -12.05 -1.47 -2.42
C ALA A 169 -11.90 -0.99 -3.88
N ARG A 170 -10.91 -1.49 -4.60
CA ARG A 170 -10.70 -1.12 -6.01
C ARG A 170 -11.85 -1.52 -6.91
N THR A 171 -12.53 -2.64 -6.62
CA THR A 171 -13.70 -3.11 -7.37
C THR A 171 -15.03 -2.47 -6.92
N GLY A 172 -14.98 -1.48 -6.04
CA GLY A 172 -16.14 -0.70 -5.62
C GLY A 172 -16.92 -1.30 -4.46
N ALA A 173 -16.34 -2.20 -3.67
CA ALA A 173 -16.98 -2.70 -2.48
C ALA A 173 -17.29 -1.56 -1.49
N LYS A 174 -18.49 -1.61 -0.89
CA LYS A 174 -18.91 -0.60 0.10
C LYS A 174 -18.02 -0.68 1.34
N PRO A 175 -17.70 0.44 1.99
CA PRO A 175 -16.93 0.46 3.23
C PRO A 175 -17.51 -0.41 4.35
N SER A 176 -18.84 -0.58 4.41
CA SER A 176 -19.51 -1.49 5.36
C SER A 176 -19.08 -2.95 5.15
N ALA A 177 -19.04 -3.42 3.90
CA ALA A 177 -18.63 -4.79 3.57
C ALA A 177 -17.14 -5.03 3.89
N LEU A 178 -16.29 -4.03 3.64
CA LEU A 178 -14.87 -4.11 4.02
C LEU A 178 -14.70 -4.19 5.53
N ARG A 179 -15.47 -3.41 6.30
CA ARG A 179 -15.46 -3.43 7.77
C ARG A 179 -15.97 -4.77 8.33
N GLU A 180 -17.00 -5.34 7.74
CA GLU A 180 -17.50 -6.67 8.11
C GLU A 180 -16.44 -7.74 7.88
N ALA A 181 -15.78 -7.74 6.72
CA ALA A 181 -14.70 -8.68 6.39
C ALA A 181 -13.52 -8.55 7.36
N ALA A 182 -13.09 -7.33 7.69
CA ALA A 182 -12.04 -7.08 8.67
C ALA A 182 -12.44 -7.58 10.07
N THR A 183 -13.69 -7.35 10.48
CA THR A 183 -14.23 -7.82 11.77
C THR A 183 -14.24 -9.33 11.88
N VAL A 184 -14.67 -10.01 10.81
CA VAL A 184 -14.67 -11.49 10.76
C VAL A 184 -13.24 -12.03 10.82
N ALA A 185 -12.31 -11.43 10.08
CA ALA A 185 -10.90 -11.83 10.10
C ALA A 185 -10.30 -11.78 11.51
N LEU A 186 -10.62 -10.76 12.31
CA LEU A 186 -10.10 -10.61 13.67
C LEU A 186 -10.55 -11.71 14.64
N ARG A 187 -11.67 -12.38 14.37
CA ARG A 187 -12.15 -13.51 15.22
C ARG A 187 -11.17 -14.69 15.24
N VAL A 188 -10.29 -14.81 14.26
CA VAL A 188 -9.25 -15.85 14.23
C VAL A 188 -8.26 -15.68 15.39
N LEU A 189 -8.12 -14.46 15.93
CA LEU A 189 -7.29 -14.19 17.12
C LEU A 189 -8.01 -14.52 18.43
N ASP A 190 -9.34 -14.55 18.42
CA ASP A 190 -10.18 -14.83 19.58
C ASP A 190 -10.31 -16.35 19.85
N GLY A 191 -9.97 -17.19 18.88
CA GLY A 191 -10.01 -18.66 18.99
C GLY A 191 -8.80 -19.23 19.73
N ALA A 192 -9.01 -20.25 20.57
CA ALA A 192 -7.94 -21.05 21.16
C ALA A 192 -7.07 -21.69 20.07
N PRO A 193 -5.75 -21.91 20.29
CA PRO A 193 -4.91 -22.61 19.34
C PRO A 193 -5.54 -23.97 19.08
N THR A 194 -5.94 -24.23 17.84
CA THR A 194 -6.37 -25.57 17.44
C THR A 194 -5.14 -26.49 17.50
N ALA A 195 -4.99 -27.13 18.64
CA ALA A 195 -4.17 -28.32 18.73
C ALA A 195 -4.87 -29.38 17.87
N ARG A 196 -4.34 -29.62 16.70
CA ARG A 196 -4.55 -30.87 15.97
C ARG A 196 -3.21 -31.39 15.48
N SER A 197 -2.96 -32.54 15.94
CA SER A 197 -1.90 -33.50 15.71
C SER A 197 -1.52 -33.62 14.25
#